data_9cb0027d810a55b0b22ed97ee30209f2
#
_entry.id   9cb0027d810a55b0b22ed97ee30209f2
#
_cell.length_a   1.000
_cell.length_b   1.000
_cell.length_c   1.000
_cell.angle_alpha   90.00
_cell.angle_beta   90.00
_cell.angle_gamma   90.00
#
_symmetry.space_group_name_H-M   'P 1'
#
loop_
_entity.id
_entity.type
_entity.pdbx_description
1 polymer ?
#
loop_
_entity_poly.entity_id
_entity_poly.type
_entity_poly.pdbx_seq_one_letter_code
_entity_poly.pdbx_strand_id
1 'polypeptide(L)'
;MAQVGRVLFALFCVSFVCIQSLIISGEHADPEAEEAQYVLVLGAHILQDRPSDALIERLKTADTFLDEHPDAIAILCGGQGTNEPMPESHMMRQYMVDTLGTDPDRLLIEDKSRNTIQNIANAKALYPLEESRCAVISSDFHLARARILMEQAGLDPYGVPAPVPNLPLAAASHMREYCSTLGLILTGRYF
;
A
#
# COMPACT_ATOMS: atom_id res chain seq x y z
N MET A 1 -32.12 -15.51 -22.68
CA MET A 1 -31.26 -14.32 -22.51
C MET A 1 -31.50 -13.60 -21.18
N ALA A 2 -32.76 -13.26 -20.81
CA ALA A 2 -33.06 -12.56 -19.55
C ALA A 2 -32.62 -13.31 -18.28
N GLN A 3 -32.68 -14.63 -18.24
CA GLN A 3 -32.27 -15.43 -17.09
C GLN A 3 -30.74 -15.42 -16.88
N VAL A 4 -29.97 -15.50 -17.95
CA VAL A 4 -28.51 -15.41 -17.93
C VAL A 4 -28.08 -14.02 -17.41
N GLY A 5 -28.71 -12.95 -17.90
CA GLY A 5 -28.44 -11.59 -17.43
C GLY A 5 -28.72 -11.41 -15.93
N ARG A 6 -29.80 -12.00 -15.40
CA ARG A 6 -30.09 -11.96 -13.95
C ARG A 6 -29.04 -12.71 -13.13
N VAL A 7 -28.58 -13.87 -13.60
CA VAL A 7 -27.54 -14.65 -12.90
C VAL A 7 -26.21 -13.88 -12.89
N LEU A 8 -25.79 -13.32 -14.04
CA LEU A 8 -24.57 -12.52 -14.09
C LEU A 8 -24.64 -11.27 -13.20
N PHE A 9 -25.78 -10.59 -13.18
CA PHE A 9 -25.99 -9.45 -12.28
C PHE A 9 -25.94 -9.85 -10.79
N ALA A 10 -26.56 -10.98 -10.43
CA ALA A 10 -26.51 -11.49 -9.07
C ALA A 10 -25.07 -11.85 -8.66
N LEU A 11 -24.28 -12.51 -9.53
CA LEU A 11 -22.88 -12.82 -9.29
C LEU A 11 -22.04 -11.55 -9.12
N PHE A 12 -22.26 -10.52 -9.94
CA PHE A 12 -21.62 -9.22 -9.78
C PHE A 12 -21.96 -8.59 -8.42
N CYS A 13 -23.24 -8.53 -8.03
CA CYS A 13 -23.62 -7.97 -6.74
C CYS A 13 -22.99 -8.72 -5.56
N VAL A 14 -22.98 -10.05 -5.59
CA VAL A 14 -22.34 -10.86 -4.54
C VAL A 14 -20.84 -10.60 -4.47
N SER A 15 -20.13 -10.67 -5.61
CA SER A 15 -18.69 -10.40 -5.65
C SER A 15 -18.37 -8.98 -5.19
N PHE A 16 -19.18 -7.99 -5.60
CA PHE A 16 -18.99 -6.61 -5.19
C PHE A 16 -19.11 -6.45 -3.68
N VAL A 17 -20.18 -7.00 -3.08
CA VAL A 17 -20.38 -6.94 -1.61
C VAL A 17 -19.24 -7.64 -0.88
N CYS A 18 -18.85 -8.85 -1.31
CA CYS A 18 -17.78 -9.60 -0.65
C CYS A 18 -16.44 -8.86 -0.71
N ILE A 19 -16.07 -8.35 -1.90
CA ILE A 19 -14.79 -7.65 -2.07
C ILE A 19 -14.81 -6.29 -1.35
N GLN A 20 -15.91 -5.53 -1.40
CA GLN A 20 -16.00 -4.28 -0.63
C GLN A 20 -15.94 -4.54 0.88
N SER A 21 -16.55 -5.61 1.37
CA SER A 21 -16.44 -5.99 2.79
C SER A 21 -14.98 -6.32 3.16
N LEU A 22 -14.24 -7.00 2.28
CA LEU A 22 -12.81 -7.28 2.47
C LEU A 22 -11.99 -5.97 2.50
N ILE A 23 -12.23 -5.04 1.56
CA ILE A 23 -11.55 -3.75 1.52
C ILE A 23 -11.80 -2.99 2.81
N ILE A 24 -13.08 -2.82 3.20
CA ILE A 24 -13.49 -2.09 4.40
C ILE A 24 -12.92 -2.74 5.68
N SER A 25 -12.86 -4.07 5.75
CA SER A 25 -12.26 -4.75 6.90
C SER A 25 -10.76 -4.48 7.04
N GLY A 26 -10.07 -4.20 5.93
CA GLY A 26 -8.66 -3.87 5.92
C GLY A 26 -8.34 -2.39 6.20
N GLU A 27 -9.35 -1.51 6.32
CA GLU A 27 -9.17 -0.08 6.60
C GLU A 27 -8.83 0.25 8.07
N HIS A 28 -8.74 -0.75 8.92
CA HIS A 28 -8.42 -0.58 10.33
C HIS A 28 -6.96 -0.94 10.60
N ALA A 29 -6.33 -0.18 11.49
CA ALA A 29 -4.99 -0.51 11.96
C ALA A 29 -5.00 -1.81 12.77
N ASP A 30 -4.00 -2.65 12.53
CA ASP A 30 -3.78 -3.83 13.36
C ASP A 30 -3.04 -3.42 14.63
N PRO A 31 -3.52 -3.79 15.82
CA PRO A 31 -2.83 -3.47 17.08
C PRO A 31 -1.40 -4.03 17.15
N GLU A 32 -1.16 -5.18 16.51
CA GLU A 32 0.16 -5.81 16.49
C GLU A 32 1.17 -5.06 15.58
N ALA A 33 0.72 -4.09 14.79
CA ALA A 33 1.62 -3.23 14.01
C ALA A 33 2.58 -2.43 14.91
N GLU A 34 2.21 -2.20 16.17
CA GLU A 34 3.04 -1.54 17.19
C GLU A 34 4.36 -2.28 17.49
N GLU A 35 4.44 -3.57 17.18
CA GLU A 35 5.65 -4.38 17.41
C GLU A 35 6.51 -4.54 16.14
N ALA A 36 6.18 -3.84 15.05
CA ALA A 36 6.89 -3.99 13.78
C ALA A 36 8.29 -3.36 13.83
N GLN A 37 9.29 -4.12 13.43
CA GLN A 37 10.67 -3.65 13.26
C GLN A 37 10.86 -2.94 11.92
N TYR A 38 10.14 -3.37 10.89
CA TYR A 38 10.13 -2.75 9.57
C TYR A 38 8.72 -2.33 9.18
N VAL A 39 8.62 -1.17 8.55
CA VAL A 39 7.37 -0.72 7.95
C VAL A 39 7.57 -0.42 6.47
N LEU A 40 6.88 -1.18 5.61
CA LEU A 40 6.86 -0.91 4.17
C LEU A 40 5.90 0.24 3.88
N VAL A 41 6.40 1.33 3.34
CA VAL A 41 5.59 2.46 2.88
C VAL A 41 5.42 2.35 1.37
N LEU A 42 4.22 1.99 0.91
CA LEU A 42 3.96 1.78 -0.51
C LEU A 42 3.77 3.11 -1.24
N GLY A 43 4.40 3.26 -2.40
CA GLY A 43 4.22 4.39 -3.29
C GLY A 43 2.79 4.54 -3.81
N ALA A 44 2.42 5.74 -4.22
CA ALA A 44 1.08 6.06 -4.72
C ALA A 44 1.07 6.95 -5.97
N HIS A 45 2.16 7.44 -6.41
CA HIS A 45 2.41 8.35 -7.53
C HIS A 45 3.05 9.66 -7.08
N ILE A 46 3.95 10.19 -7.90
CA ILE A 46 4.53 11.52 -7.72
C ILE A 46 4.14 12.46 -8.88
N LEU A 47 4.04 13.73 -8.56
CA LEU A 47 3.90 14.81 -9.51
C LEU A 47 5.28 15.30 -9.94
N GLN A 48 5.34 16.37 -10.76
CA GLN A 48 6.63 16.85 -11.28
C GLN A 48 7.57 17.36 -10.18
N ASP A 49 7.01 17.93 -9.11
CA ASP A 49 7.75 18.65 -8.06
C ASP A 49 7.42 18.19 -6.63
N ARG A 50 6.45 17.28 -6.46
CA ARG A 50 6.02 16.83 -5.14
C ARG A 50 5.34 15.46 -5.16
N PRO A 51 5.20 14.77 -4.02
CA PRO A 51 4.33 13.61 -3.91
C PRO A 51 2.87 13.98 -4.18
N SER A 52 2.06 13.03 -4.67
CA SER A 52 0.60 13.18 -4.75
C SER A 52 -0.01 13.32 -3.35
N ASP A 53 -1.22 13.88 -3.25
CA ASP A 53 -1.88 14.08 -1.96
C ASP A 53 -2.10 12.74 -1.22
N ALA A 54 -2.41 11.67 -1.95
CA ALA A 54 -2.51 10.32 -1.38
C ALA A 54 -1.15 9.81 -0.84
N LEU A 55 -0.06 10.09 -1.55
CA LEU A 55 1.28 9.72 -1.09
C LEU A 55 1.68 10.55 0.13
N ILE A 56 1.37 11.85 0.17
CA ILE A 56 1.63 12.71 1.34
C ILE A 56 0.97 12.14 2.60
N GLU A 57 -0.28 11.68 2.52
CA GLU A 57 -0.94 11.09 3.70
C GLU A 57 -0.24 9.79 4.15
N ARG A 58 0.25 8.96 3.24
CA ARG A 58 1.06 7.78 3.61
C ARG A 58 2.36 8.18 4.30
N LEU A 59 3.04 9.21 3.80
CA LEU A 59 4.30 9.68 4.39
C LEU A 59 4.09 10.29 5.79
N LYS A 60 3.02 11.06 6.00
CA LYS A 60 2.63 11.56 7.33
C LYS A 60 2.31 10.41 8.29
N THR A 61 1.58 9.40 7.82
CA THR A 61 1.29 8.20 8.61
C THR A 61 2.57 7.46 8.98
N ALA A 62 3.52 7.37 8.04
CA ALA A 62 4.81 6.74 8.28
C ALA A 62 5.67 7.52 9.28
N ASP A 63 5.67 8.83 9.19
CA ASP A 63 6.38 9.72 10.11
C ASP A 63 5.83 9.59 11.54
N THR A 64 4.50 9.67 11.70
CA THR A 64 3.83 9.43 12.98
C THR A 64 4.16 8.04 13.54
N PHE A 65 4.10 7.01 12.70
CA PHE A 65 4.44 5.65 13.10
C PHE A 65 5.89 5.54 13.59
N LEU A 66 6.83 6.17 12.90
CA LEU A 66 8.23 6.18 13.31
C LEU A 66 8.46 6.95 14.61
N ASP A 67 7.74 8.05 14.86
CA ASP A 67 7.82 8.80 16.11
C ASP A 67 7.34 7.97 17.31
N GLU A 68 6.27 7.20 17.12
CA GLU A 68 5.72 6.31 18.15
C GLU A 68 6.56 5.05 18.37
N HIS A 69 7.36 4.64 17.37
CA HIS A 69 8.17 3.40 17.37
C HIS A 69 9.65 3.71 17.10
N PRO A 70 10.43 4.15 18.09
CA PRO A 70 11.80 4.63 17.91
C PRO A 70 12.76 3.63 17.24
N ASP A 71 12.53 2.33 17.43
CA ASP A 71 13.38 1.27 16.88
C ASP A 71 12.94 0.80 15.48
N ALA A 72 11.79 1.25 14.98
CA ALA A 72 11.29 0.86 13.66
C ALA A 72 12.03 1.58 12.53
N ILE A 73 12.15 0.91 11.39
CA ILE A 73 12.77 1.40 10.16
C ILE A 73 11.76 1.37 9.03
N ALA A 74 11.59 2.47 8.29
CA ALA A 74 10.73 2.55 7.13
C ALA A 74 11.47 2.15 5.85
N ILE A 75 10.84 1.29 5.04
CA ILE A 75 11.28 0.94 3.69
C ILE A 75 10.35 1.65 2.71
N LEU A 76 10.86 2.67 2.06
CA LEU A 76 10.13 3.46 1.08
C LEU A 76 10.14 2.73 -0.26
N CYS A 77 8.99 2.20 -0.68
CA CYS A 77 8.86 1.34 -1.85
C CYS A 77 8.22 2.07 -3.03
N GLY A 78 8.95 2.19 -4.14
CA GLY A 78 8.43 2.77 -5.36
C GLY A 78 9.52 3.12 -6.35
N GLY A 79 9.50 2.46 -7.51
CA GLY A 79 10.39 2.78 -8.62
C GLY A 79 9.87 3.96 -9.45
N GLN A 80 10.52 4.22 -10.58
CA GLN A 80 10.16 5.33 -11.46
C GLN A 80 9.07 4.92 -12.46
N GLY A 81 7.92 5.57 -12.38
CA GLY A 81 6.87 5.48 -13.40
C GLY A 81 7.24 6.17 -14.71
N THR A 82 6.53 5.84 -15.79
CA THR A 82 6.86 6.30 -17.16
C THR A 82 6.91 7.81 -17.31
N ASN A 83 6.08 8.55 -16.56
CA ASN A 83 5.97 10.02 -16.63
C ASN A 83 6.46 10.70 -15.36
N GLU A 84 7.21 10.00 -14.53
CA GLU A 84 7.73 10.53 -13.28
C GLU A 84 9.16 11.03 -13.43
N PRO A 85 9.54 12.13 -12.77
CA PRO A 85 10.86 12.73 -12.89
C PRO A 85 11.96 11.89 -12.22
N MET A 86 11.59 11.06 -11.24
CA MET A 86 12.51 10.23 -10.47
C MET A 86 11.75 9.02 -9.87
N PRO A 87 12.42 8.02 -9.27
CA PRO A 87 11.75 6.98 -8.49
C PRO A 87 10.90 7.56 -7.36
N GLU A 88 9.69 7.01 -7.14
CA GLU A 88 8.80 7.46 -6.07
C GLU A 88 9.49 7.43 -4.70
N SER A 89 10.23 6.37 -4.40
CA SER A 89 10.94 6.20 -3.12
C SER A 89 11.96 7.31 -2.84
N HIS A 90 12.60 7.87 -3.85
CA HIS A 90 13.51 9.01 -3.70
C HIS A 90 12.76 10.29 -3.33
N MET A 91 11.63 10.56 -4.00
CA MET A 91 10.74 11.69 -3.66
C MET A 91 10.14 11.53 -2.26
N MET A 92 9.76 10.30 -1.89
CA MET A 92 9.26 9.97 -0.55
C MET A 92 10.31 10.32 0.51
N ARG A 93 11.55 9.85 0.32
CA ARG A 93 12.66 10.14 1.24
C ARG A 93 12.93 11.64 1.34
N GLN A 94 13.00 12.32 0.22
CA GLN A 94 13.22 13.77 0.20
C GLN A 94 12.10 14.50 0.99
N TYR A 95 10.84 14.15 0.77
CA TYR A 95 9.73 14.77 1.47
C TYR A 95 9.77 14.49 2.97
N MET A 96 10.04 13.26 3.39
CA MET A 96 10.14 12.88 4.80
C MET A 96 11.27 13.63 5.51
N VAL A 97 12.44 13.71 4.90
CA VAL A 97 13.60 14.41 5.50
C VAL A 97 13.40 15.93 5.50
N ASP A 98 13.09 16.51 4.33
CA ASP A 98 13.12 17.97 4.15
C ASP A 98 11.86 18.66 4.69
N THR A 99 10.71 17.96 4.72
CA THR A 99 9.42 18.55 5.10
C THR A 99 8.92 18.08 6.46
N LEU A 100 9.04 16.76 6.74
CA LEU A 100 8.57 16.18 8.01
C LEU A 100 9.67 16.18 9.09
N GLY A 101 10.95 16.20 8.71
CA GLY A 101 12.08 16.17 9.64
C GLY A 101 12.46 14.77 10.09
N THR A 102 11.97 13.74 9.42
CA THR A 102 12.26 12.34 9.73
C THR A 102 13.77 12.06 9.61
N ASP A 103 14.32 11.29 10.56
CA ASP A 103 15.72 10.89 10.56
C ASP A 103 16.05 10.07 9.30
N PRO A 104 16.98 10.52 8.43
CA PRO A 104 17.36 9.82 7.22
C PRO A 104 17.96 8.43 7.44
N ASP A 105 18.53 8.15 8.62
CA ASP A 105 19.12 6.85 8.96
C ASP A 105 18.04 5.78 9.23
N ARG A 106 16.80 6.19 9.42
CA ARG A 106 15.64 5.32 9.58
C ARG A 106 14.86 5.07 8.28
N LEU A 107 15.36 5.56 7.14
CA LEU A 107 14.69 5.49 5.85
C LEU A 107 15.51 4.67 4.85
N LEU A 108 15.05 3.46 4.56
CA LEU A 108 15.58 2.59 3.52
C LEU A 108 14.79 2.78 2.21
N ILE A 109 15.41 2.43 1.07
CA ILE A 109 14.84 2.66 -0.27
C ILE A 109 14.74 1.35 -1.06
N GLU A 110 13.58 1.14 -1.69
CA GLU A 110 13.38 0.21 -2.80
C GLU A 110 12.92 1.02 -4.03
N ASP A 111 13.76 1.15 -5.06
CA ASP A 111 13.58 2.08 -6.19
C ASP A 111 13.47 1.39 -7.58
N LYS A 112 13.29 0.07 -7.62
CA LYS A 112 13.26 -0.71 -8.88
C LYS A 112 11.88 -1.22 -9.28
N SER A 113 10.95 -1.23 -8.36
CA SER A 113 9.60 -1.78 -8.57
C SER A 113 8.75 -0.93 -9.53
N ARG A 114 7.77 -1.60 -10.15
CA ARG A 114 6.77 -0.97 -11.03
C ARG A 114 5.33 -1.29 -10.59
N ASN A 115 5.17 -2.09 -9.56
CA ASN A 115 3.88 -2.48 -8.99
C ASN A 115 4.07 -3.04 -7.57
N THR A 116 2.96 -3.24 -6.86
CA THR A 116 2.98 -3.67 -5.46
C THR A 116 3.65 -5.03 -5.25
N ILE A 117 3.49 -5.99 -6.19
CA ILE A 117 4.17 -7.29 -6.08
C ILE A 117 5.69 -7.11 -6.12
N GLN A 118 6.18 -6.26 -7.01
CA GLN A 118 7.62 -5.96 -7.11
C GLN A 118 8.12 -5.16 -5.92
N ASN A 119 7.33 -4.21 -5.38
CA ASN A 119 7.67 -3.51 -4.13
C ASN A 119 7.99 -4.53 -3.03
N ILE A 120 7.08 -5.47 -2.80
CA ILE A 120 7.21 -6.48 -1.75
C ILE A 120 8.38 -7.43 -2.03
N ALA A 121 8.46 -7.97 -3.25
CA ALA A 121 9.51 -8.92 -3.62
C ALA A 121 10.91 -8.29 -3.54
N ASN A 122 11.08 -7.05 -4.01
CA ASN A 122 12.34 -6.35 -3.97
C ASN A 122 12.72 -5.95 -2.54
N ALA A 123 11.77 -5.43 -1.75
CA ALA A 123 12.01 -5.11 -0.34
C ALA A 123 12.46 -6.36 0.44
N LYS A 124 11.78 -7.50 0.23
CA LYS A 124 12.15 -8.80 0.81
C LYS A 124 13.55 -9.29 0.39
N ALA A 125 13.94 -9.03 -0.86
CA ALA A 125 15.27 -9.40 -1.36
C ALA A 125 16.40 -8.51 -0.81
N LEU A 126 16.08 -7.26 -0.46
CA LEU A 126 17.05 -6.28 0.03
C LEU A 126 17.20 -6.29 1.55
N TYR A 127 16.14 -6.65 2.29
CA TYR A 127 16.05 -6.50 3.74
C TYR A 127 15.50 -7.77 4.40
N PRO A 128 15.88 -8.09 5.67
CA PRO A 128 15.55 -9.35 6.35
C PRO A 128 14.10 -9.38 6.88
N LEU A 129 13.12 -9.20 5.99
CA LEU A 129 11.69 -9.11 6.36
C LEU A 129 11.09 -10.43 6.84
N GLU A 130 11.64 -11.58 6.42
CA GLU A 130 11.13 -12.91 6.82
C GLU A 130 11.40 -13.24 8.29
N GLU A 131 12.42 -12.62 8.86
CA GLU A 131 12.86 -12.85 10.24
C GLU A 131 12.33 -11.78 11.20
N SER A 132 11.55 -10.82 10.69
CA SER A 132 11.15 -9.62 11.41
C SER A 132 9.65 -9.40 11.34
N ARG A 133 9.08 -8.80 12.39
CA ARG A 133 7.71 -8.29 12.30
C ARG A 133 7.68 -7.12 11.34
N CYS A 134 6.70 -7.14 10.44
CA CYS A 134 6.62 -6.20 9.34
C CYS A 134 5.24 -5.54 9.27
N ALA A 135 5.19 -4.22 9.32
CA ALA A 135 3.98 -3.47 9.03
C ALA A 135 3.96 -2.99 7.57
N VAL A 136 2.78 -2.65 7.07
CA VAL A 136 2.60 -2.01 5.76
C VAL A 136 1.72 -0.78 5.88
N ILE A 137 2.23 0.35 5.39
CA ILE A 137 1.50 1.60 5.26
C ILE A 137 1.06 1.76 3.82
N SER A 138 -0.24 1.90 3.64
CA SER A 138 -0.86 2.21 2.36
C SER A 138 -2.16 2.98 2.57
N SER A 139 -2.75 3.53 1.50
CA SER A 139 -4.09 4.09 1.63
C SER A 139 -5.07 3.01 2.09
N ASP A 140 -6.02 3.38 2.94
CA ASP A 140 -7.00 2.52 3.58
C ASP A 140 -7.62 1.51 2.60
N PHE A 141 -8.18 1.97 1.47
CA PHE A 141 -8.79 1.12 0.44
C PHE A 141 -7.84 0.07 -0.17
N HIS A 142 -6.53 0.31 -0.16
CA HIS A 142 -5.53 -0.58 -0.76
C HIS A 142 -4.94 -1.59 0.24
N LEU A 143 -5.10 -1.35 1.53
CA LEU A 143 -4.40 -2.06 2.58
C LEU A 143 -4.71 -3.55 2.60
N ALA A 144 -5.99 -3.94 2.45
CA ALA A 144 -6.40 -5.34 2.38
C ALA A 144 -5.64 -6.11 1.29
N ARG A 145 -5.54 -5.55 0.08
CA ARG A 145 -4.81 -6.18 -1.03
C ARG A 145 -3.29 -6.19 -0.80
N ALA A 146 -2.74 -5.13 -0.23
CA ALA A 146 -1.31 -5.09 0.11
C ALA A 146 -0.94 -6.23 1.09
N ARG A 147 -1.77 -6.47 2.12
CA ARG A 147 -1.59 -7.57 3.07
C ARG A 147 -1.67 -8.93 2.39
N ILE A 148 -2.69 -9.18 1.57
CA ILE A 148 -2.81 -10.44 0.80
C ILE A 148 -1.54 -10.70 -0.03
N LEU A 149 -1.01 -9.69 -0.70
CA LEU A 149 0.20 -9.82 -1.51
C LEU A 149 1.44 -10.09 -0.66
N MET A 150 1.55 -9.50 0.53
CA MET A 150 2.65 -9.78 1.47
C MET A 150 2.55 -11.20 2.03
N GLU A 151 1.36 -11.67 2.40
CA GLU A 151 1.11 -13.05 2.83
C GLU A 151 1.48 -14.05 1.73
N GLN A 152 1.11 -13.78 0.46
CA GLN A 152 1.52 -14.59 -0.70
C GLN A 152 3.05 -14.61 -0.90
N ALA A 153 3.74 -13.56 -0.49
CA ALA A 153 5.20 -13.50 -0.49
C ALA A 153 5.84 -14.19 0.72
N GLY A 154 5.04 -14.78 1.62
CA GLY A 154 5.50 -15.48 2.83
C GLY A 154 5.86 -14.55 3.99
N LEU A 155 5.30 -13.34 4.01
CA LEU A 155 5.43 -12.40 5.12
C LEU A 155 4.16 -12.43 5.99
N ASP A 156 4.28 -12.01 7.24
CA ASP A 156 3.16 -11.82 8.17
C ASP A 156 2.96 -10.30 8.41
N PRO A 157 2.15 -9.63 7.56
CA PRO A 157 2.05 -8.18 7.58
C PRO A 157 0.97 -7.67 8.52
N TYR A 158 1.26 -6.59 9.21
CA TYR A 158 0.31 -5.79 9.97
C TYR A 158 -0.03 -4.51 9.19
N GLY A 159 -1.32 -4.16 9.13
CA GLY A 159 -1.79 -3.02 8.35
C GLY A 159 -1.84 -1.72 9.14
N VAL A 160 -1.30 -0.65 8.57
CA VAL A 160 -1.43 0.72 9.09
C VAL A 160 -2.05 1.59 7.99
N PRO A 161 -3.34 1.96 8.10
CA PRO A 161 -4.05 2.70 7.07
C PRO A 161 -3.66 4.17 7.05
N ALA A 162 -3.36 4.69 5.85
CA ALA A 162 -3.27 6.12 5.61
C ALA A 162 -4.59 6.63 5.03
N PRO A 163 -5.13 7.76 5.53
CA PRO A 163 -6.43 8.26 5.12
C PRO A 163 -6.44 8.74 3.66
N VAL A 164 -7.62 8.68 3.02
CA VAL A 164 -7.80 9.26 1.68
C VAL A 164 -8.16 10.75 1.81
N PRO A 165 -7.49 11.65 1.06
CA PRO A 165 -7.66 13.10 1.22
C PRO A 165 -9.08 13.63 0.95
N ASN A 166 -9.88 12.94 0.12
CA ASN A 166 -11.24 13.39 -0.21
C ASN A 166 -12.16 12.27 -0.70
N LEU A 167 -13.48 12.45 -0.53
CA LEU A 167 -14.52 11.46 -0.91
C LEU A 167 -14.55 11.06 -2.39
N PRO A 168 -14.45 11.99 -3.39
CA PRO A 168 -14.44 11.59 -4.79
C PRO A 168 -13.26 10.67 -5.14
N LEU A 169 -12.09 10.94 -4.58
CA LEU A 169 -10.91 10.09 -4.76
C LEU A 169 -11.12 8.73 -4.08
N ALA A 170 -11.70 8.70 -2.88
CA ALA A 170 -12.04 7.47 -2.18
C ALA A 170 -12.95 6.58 -3.02
N ALA A 171 -14.08 7.11 -3.51
CA ALA A 171 -15.05 6.33 -4.29
C ALA A 171 -14.44 5.75 -5.58
N ALA A 172 -13.65 6.54 -6.32
CA ALA A 172 -12.94 6.09 -7.51
C ALA A 172 -11.90 5.00 -7.19
N SER A 173 -11.22 5.16 -6.06
CA SER A 173 -10.20 4.22 -5.58
C SER A 173 -10.80 2.89 -5.15
N HIS A 174 -11.92 2.89 -4.43
CA HIS A 174 -12.65 1.66 -4.06
C HIS A 174 -13.12 0.88 -5.29
N MET A 175 -13.61 1.56 -6.34
CA MET A 175 -14.01 0.89 -7.58
C MET A 175 -12.81 0.28 -8.32
N ARG A 176 -11.70 0.99 -8.40
CA ARG A 176 -10.45 0.48 -8.99
C ARG A 176 -9.94 -0.71 -8.19
N GLU A 177 -9.97 -0.62 -6.87
CA GLU A 177 -9.51 -1.66 -5.97
C GLU A 177 -10.37 -2.91 -6.05
N TYR A 178 -11.70 -2.76 -6.21
CA TYR A 178 -12.60 -3.88 -6.51
C TYR A 178 -12.14 -4.65 -7.76
N CYS A 179 -11.90 -3.93 -8.87
CA CYS A 179 -11.46 -4.57 -10.11
C CYS A 179 -10.09 -5.26 -9.96
N SER A 180 -9.16 -4.63 -9.26
CA SER A 180 -7.81 -5.18 -9.03
C SER A 180 -7.85 -6.43 -8.14
N THR A 181 -8.63 -6.39 -7.06
CA THR A 181 -8.79 -7.53 -6.14
C THR A 181 -9.53 -8.69 -6.80
N LEU A 182 -10.59 -8.41 -7.56
CA LEU A 182 -11.30 -9.43 -8.34
C LEU A 182 -10.35 -10.09 -9.36
N GLY A 183 -9.54 -9.31 -10.07
CA GLY A 183 -8.52 -9.81 -10.98
C GLY A 183 -7.51 -10.72 -10.28
N LEU A 184 -7.02 -10.32 -9.11
CA LEU A 184 -6.09 -11.12 -8.30
C LEU A 184 -6.73 -12.46 -7.88
N ILE A 185 -7.97 -12.44 -7.38
CA ILE A 185 -8.70 -13.65 -6.96
C ILE A 185 -8.91 -14.61 -8.14
N LEU A 186 -9.32 -14.10 -9.30
CA LEU A 186 -9.65 -14.94 -10.47
C LEU A 186 -8.43 -15.53 -11.16
N THR A 187 -7.29 -14.87 -11.12
CA THR A 187 -6.12 -15.24 -11.91
C THR A 187 -4.92 -15.63 -11.08
N GLY A 188 -4.93 -15.32 -9.79
CA GLY A 188 -3.75 -15.42 -8.93
C GLY A 188 -2.60 -14.51 -9.37
N ARG A 189 -2.88 -13.56 -10.27
CA ARG A 189 -1.89 -12.62 -10.82
C ARG A 189 -2.39 -11.19 -10.70
N TYR A 190 -1.45 -10.32 -10.50
CA TYR A 190 -1.67 -8.87 -10.53
C TYR A 190 -1.72 -8.36 -11.98
N PHE A 191 -2.67 -7.49 -12.30
CA PHE A 191 -2.75 -6.76 -13.56
C PHE A 191 -2.36 -5.31 -13.37
#